data_a0c422f9d04a155ea865d65fd711757f
#
_entry.id   a0c422f9d04a155ea865d65fd711757f
#
_cell.length_a   1.000
_cell.length_b   1.000
_cell.length_c   1.000
_cell.angle_alpha   90.00
_cell.angle_beta   90.00
_cell.angle_gamma   90.00
#
_symmetry.space_group_name_H-M   'P 1'
#
loop_
_entity.id
_entity.type
_entity.pdbx_description
1 polymer ?
#
loop_
_entity_poly.entity_id
_entity_poly.type
_entity_poly.pdbx_seq_one_letter_code
_entity_poly.pdbx_strand_id
1 'polypeptide(L)'
;MTSFSEIPKSISEVSKQSIDIPKFAKYVNPNDIKDFNEADKKLNVEKIKCINEELEGKKHPITGVKYKRCIVEDGDGNLKEGVFPQFKSEFDAKLPPDEYKSTDSVQFNRANKQLKEAIAENSNLASKFTPQQLEMIESGRTPRGYTWHHSEKLGILQLVDTKIHDQTRHTGGKKFWGGGTENR
;
A
#
# COMPACT_ATOMS: atom_id res chain seq x y z
N MET A 1 -9.57 -41.57 26.04
CA MET A 1 -10.94 -41.15 25.67
C MET A 1 -10.86 -39.65 25.40
N THR A 2 -10.75 -39.30 24.15
CA THR A 2 -10.64 -37.90 23.71
C THR A 2 -12.03 -37.39 23.35
N SER A 3 -12.46 -36.36 24.08
CA SER A 3 -13.75 -35.69 23.89
C SER A 3 -13.72 -34.89 22.59
N PHE A 4 -14.62 -35.20 21.65
CA PHE A 4 -14.92 -34.36 20.50
C PHE A 4 -15.70 -33.13 20.96
N SER A 5 -15.17 -31.92 20.70
CA SER A 5 -15.90 -30.67 20.90
C SER A 5 -16.96 -30.55 19.80
N GLU A 6 -18.20 -30.30 20.21
CA GLU A 6 -19.36 -30.13 19.33
C GLU A 6 -19.22 -28.92 18.40
N ILE A 7 -19.53 -29.12 17.11
CA ILE A 7 -19.68 -28.07 16.10
C ILE A 7 -21.02 -27.36 16.38
N PRO A 8 -21.07 -26.01 16.42
CA PRO A 8 -22.31 -25.28 16.68
C PRO A 8 -23.35 -25.53 15.59
N LYS A 9 -24.58 -25.83 15.99
CA LYS A 9 -25.69 -26.29 15.14
C LYS A 9 -26.50 -25.21 14.45
N SER A 10 -26.17 -23.92 14.55
CA SER A 10 -26.90 -22.87 13.83
C SER A 10 -26.08 -21.60 13.58
N ILE A 11 -26.27 -21.05 12.39
CA ILE A 11 -25.66 -19.81 11.90
C ILE A 11 -26.17 -18.55 12.67
N SER A 12 -27.22 -18.69 13.48
CA SER A 12 -27.84 -17.58 14.21
C SER A 12 -27.07 -17.09 15.45
N GLU A 13 -26.06 -17.83 15.92
CA GLU A 13 -25.27 -17.43 17.09
C GLU A 13 -24.01 -16.61 16.75
N VAL A 14 -23.64 -16.54 15.46
CA VAL A 14 -22.46 -15.79 14.99
C VAL A 14 -22.73 -14.30 14.84
N SER A 15 -23.99 -13.86 14.87
CA SER A 15 -24.40 -12.47 14.53
C SER A 15 -24.23 -11.43 15.64
N LYS A 16 -23.59 -11.74 16.77
CA LYS A 16 -23.41 -10.79 17.89
C LYS A 16 -21.97 -10.46 18.27
N GLN A 17 -20.99 -10.99 17.54
CA GLN A 17 -19.61 -10.49 17.71
C GLN A 17 -19.36 -9.41 16.66
N SER A 18 -19.09 -8.19 17.13
CA SER A 18 -18.59 -7.11 16.27
C SER A 18 -17.30 -7.59 15.61
N ILE A 19 -17.36 -7.85 14.31
CA ILE A 19 -16.18 -8.19 13.52
C ILE A 19 -15.30 -6.94 13.50
N ASP A 20 -14.16 -7.04 14.14
CA ASP A 20 -13.13 -5.99 14.15
C ASP A 20 -12.46 -6.00 12.75
N ILE A 21 -13.10 -5.31 11.80
CA ILE A 21 -12.72 -5.25 10.37
C ILE A 21 -11.30 -4.69 10.13
N PRO A 22 -10.68 -3.87 11.00
CA PRO A 22 -9.37 -3.27 10.75
C PRO A 22 -8.22 -4.25 10.49
N LYS A 23 -8.33 -5.50 10.90
CA LYS A 23 -7.21 -6.46 10.78
C LYS A 23 -7.11 -7.18 9.43
N PHE A 24 -8.17 -7.20 8.62
CA PHE A 24 -8.23 -7.97 7.37
C PHE A 24 -8.31 -7.13 6.08
N ALA A 25 -8.69 -5.87 6.16
CA ALA A 25 -8.91 -5.01 4.99
C ALA A 25 -7.63 -4.51 4.31
N LYS A 26 -6.54 -5.28 4.35
CA LYS A 26 -5.27 -4.75 3.78
C LYS A 26 -5.23 -4.71 2.26
N TYR A 27 -6.03 -5.51 1.57
CA TYR A 27 -6.08 -5.50 0.10
C TYR A 27 -7.19 -6.43 -0.42
N VAL A 28 -8.36 -5.90 -0.69
CA VAL A 28 -9.46 -6.69 -1.29
C VAL A 28 -9.76 -6.12 -2.67
N ASN A 29 -9.77 -6.97 -3.69
CA ASN A 29 -10.26 -6.60 -5.00
C ASN A 29 -11.80 -6.44 -4.92
N PRO A 30 -12.41 -5.33 -5.40
CA PRO A 30 -13.86 -5.15 -5.38
C PRO A 30 -14.65 -6.30 -6.01
N ASN A 31 -14.04 -7.04 -6.94
CA ASN A 31 -14.67 -8.22 -7.56
C ASN A 31 -14.66 -9.46 -6.65
N ASP A 32 -13.80 -9.49 -5.63
CA ASP A 32 -13.72 -10.61 -4.68
C ASP A 32 -14.75 -10.45 -3.53
N ILE A 33 -15.42 -9.28 -3.43
CA ILE A 33 -16.43 -8.96 -2.41
C ILE A 33 -17.83 -9.48 -2.77
N LYS A 34 -18.03 -10.03 -3.96
CA LYS A 34 -19.35 -10.46 -4.45
C LYS A 34 -20.05 -11.55 -3.61
N ASP A 35 -19.29 -12.23 -2.77
CA ASP A 35 -19.81 -13.37 -1.95
C ASP A 35 -20.15 -12.97 -0.49
N PHE A 36 -20.02 -11.68 -0.11
CA PHE A 36 -20.49 -11.22 1.18
C PHE A 36 -21.99 -10.97 1.15
N ASN A 37 -22.71 -11.66 2.02
CA ASN A 37 -24.16 -11.62 2.13
C ASN A 37 -24.73 -10.21 2.34
N GLU A 38 -26.03 -10.02 1.98
CA GLU A 38 -26.79 -8.76 2.08
C GLU A 38 -26.80 -8.08 3.46
N ALA A 39 -26.36 -8.77 4.53
CA ALA A 39 -26.22 -8.22 5.88
C ALA A 39 -25.03 -7.24 6.02
N ASP A 40 -24.01 -7.33 5.14
CA ASP A 40 -22.81 -6.47 5.15
C ASP A 40 -22.98 -5.18 4.33
N LYS A 41 -24.19 -4.81 4.02
CA LYS A 41 -24.59 -3.70 3.12
C LYS A 41 -24.25 -2.29 3.58
N LYS A 42 -23.28 -2.08 4.52
CA LYS A 42 -22.87 -0.72 4.94
C LYS A 42 -21.37 -0.53 5.16
N LEU A 43 -20.53 -1.12 4.35
CA LEU A 43 -19.20 -0.55 4.18
C LEU A 43 -19.38 0.72 3.35
N ASN A 44 -19.32 1.87 4.01
CA ASN A 44 -19.36 3.17 3.33
C ASN A 44 -18.04 3.37 2.59
N VAL A 45 -17.95 2.87 1.36
CA VAL A 45 -16.76 3.01 0.50
C VAL A 45 -16.93 4.25 -0.36
N GLU A 46 -16.14 5.27 -0.11
CA GLU A 46 -16.14 6.48 -0.92
C GLU A 46 -15.35 6.26 -2.22
N LYS A 47 -15.95 6.57 -3.37
CA LYS A 47 -15.25 6.58 -4.65
C LYS A 47 -14.42 7.85 -4.80
N ILE A 48 -13.13 7.69 -5.05
CA ILE A 48 -12.22 8.81 -5.28
C ILE A 48 -11.83 8.89 -6.75
N LYS A 49 -11.78 10.13 -7.27
CA LYS A 49 -11.28 10.39 -8.62
C LYS A 49 -9.76 10.27 -8.62
N CYS A 50 -9.24 9.37 -9.46
CA CYS A 50 -7.82 9.14 -9.64
C CYS A 50 -7.34 9.65 -11.01
N ILE A 51 -6.07 10.06 -11.08
CA ILE A 51 -5.39 10.37 -12.34
C ILE A 51 -5.22 9.06 -13.11
N ASN A 52 -5.57 9.06 -14.39
CA ASN A 52 -5.52 7.90 -15.30
C ASN A 52 -6.46 6.74 -14.87
N GLU A 53 -7.60 7.05 -14.23
CA GLU A 53 -8.57 6.01 -13.82
C GLU A 53 -9.17 5.25 -15.01
N GLU A 54 -9.18 5.82 -16.21
CA GLU A 54 -9.59 5.18 -17.46
C GLU A 54 -8.66 4.05 -17.91
N LEU A 55 -7.50 3.92 -17.28
CA LEU A 55 -6.55 2.83 -17.50
C LEU A 55 -6.85 1.60 -16.63
N GLU A 56 -7.96 1.57 -15.92
CA GLU A 56 -8.36 0.38 -15.15
C GLU A 56 -8.26 -0.90 -15.98
N GLY A 57 -7.56 -1.90 -15.44
CA GLY A 57 -7.30 -3.18 -16.12
C GLY A 57 -6.30 -3.12 -17.28
N LYS A 58 -5.81 -1.92 -17.61
CA LYS A 58 -4.88 -1.68 -18.73
C LYS A 58 -3.49 -1.31 -18.21
N LYS A 59 -2.55 -1.15 -19.16
CA LYS A 59 -1.20 -0.63 -18.92
C LYS A 59 -1.11 0.82 -19.34
N HIS A 60 -0.32 1.61 -18.58
CA HIS A 60 0.05 2.96 -19.00
C HIS A 60 0.79 2.93 -20.35
N PRO A 61 0.40 3.75 -21.35
CA PRO A 61 0.91 3.63 -22.72
C PRO A 61 2.41 3.85 -22.87
N ILE A 62 3.01 4.65 -21.99
CA ILE A 62 4.44 4.97 -22.04
C ILE A 62 5.25 4.04 -21.11
N THR A 63 4.81 3.86 -19.87
CA THR A 63 5.61 3.17 -18.85
C THR A 63 5.29 1.69 -18.69
N GLY A 64 4.18 1.23 -19.26
CA GLY A 64 3.72 -0.15 -19.14
C GLY A 64 3.20 -0.55 -17.76
N VAL A 65 3.15 0.39 -16.80
CA VAL A 65 2.62 0.15 -15.45
C VAL A 65 1.14 -0.19 -15.54
N LYS A 66 0.73 -1.29 -14.92
CA LYS A 66 -0.67 -1.72 -14.87
C LYS A 66 -1.45 -0.88 -13.88
N TYR A 67 -2.72 -0.59 -14.19
CA TYR A 67 -3.66 0.06 -13.28
C TYR A 67 -4.69 -0.92 -12.78
N LYS A 68 -4.98 -0.86 -11.48
CA LYS A 68 -5.95 -1.74 -10.83
C LYS A 68 -6.88 -0.94 -9.92
N ARG A 69 -8.17 -1.30 -9.94
CA ARG A 69 -9.14 -0.82 -8.96
C ARG A 69 -8.91 -1.52 -7.62
N CYS A 70 -8.82 -0.75 -6.56
CA CYS A 70 -8.62 -1.25 -5.20
C CYS A 70 -9.47 -0.47 -4.21
N ILE A 71 -9.90 -1.14 -3.13
CA ILE A 71 -10.38 -0.50 -1.92
C ILE A 71 -9.20 -0.40 -0.96
N VAL A 72 -8.98 0.76 -0.42
CA VAL A 72 -7.87 1.10 0.46
C VAL A 72 -8.38 1.87 1.67
N GLU A 73 -7.65 1.84 2.77
CA GLU A 73 -7.92 2.62 3.96
C GLU A 73 -7.16 3.95 3.90
N ASP A 74 -7.82 5.04 4.26
CA ASP A 74 -7.15 6.33 4.46
C ASP A 74 -6.55 6.44 5.87
N GLY A 75 -5.86 7.55 6.15
CA GLY A 75 -5.21 7.77 7.45
C GLY A 75 -6.18 7.93 8.64
N ASP A 76 -7.47 8.04 8.38
CA ASP A 76 -8.53 8.24 9.37
C ASP A 76 -9.45 7.00 9.50
N GLY A 77 -9.11 5.90 8.81
CA GLY A 77 -9.83 4.63 8.88
C GLY A 77 -11.01 4.51 7.92
N ASN A 78 -11.22 5.48 7.01
CA ASN A 78 -12.29 5.39 6.03
C ASN A 78 -11.86 4.56 4.82
N LEU A 79 -12.81 3.84 4.21
CA LEU A 79 -12.55 3.07 3.01
C LEU A 79 -12.74 3.93 1.76
N LYS A 80 -11.76 3.89 0.88
CA LYS A 80 -11.72 4.60 -0.40
C LYS A 80 -11.57 3.61 -1.55
N GLU A 81 -12.38 3.75 -2.58
CA GLU A 81 -12.23 3.00 -3.84
C GLU A 81 -11.61 3.89 -4.91
N GLY A 82 -10.55 3.43 -5.53
CA GLY A 82 -9.87 4.15 -6.60
C GLY A 82 -9.12 3.24 -7.56
N VAL A 83 -8.56 3.82 -8.63
CA VAL A 83 -7.76 3.13 -9.64
C VAL A 83 -6.30 3.58 -9.50
N PHE A 84 -5.40 2.64 -9.20
CA PHE A 84 -4.03 2.94 -8.82
C PHE A 84 -3.01 2.20 -9.69
N PRO A 85 -1.84 2.79 -9.96
CA PRO A 85 -0.75 2.12 -10.65
C PRO A 85 -0.14 1.03 -9.77
N GLN A 86 0.17 -0.10 -10.36
CA GLN A 86 0.86 -1.21 -9.71
C GLN A 86 2.33 -1.15 -10.10
N PHE A 87 3.11 -0.35 -9.39
CA PHE A 87 4.54 -0.23 -9.64
C PHE A 87 5.29 -1.50 -9.26
N LYS A 88 6.36 -1.80 -10.01
CA LYS A 88 7.36 -2.75 -9.56
C LYS A 88 8.22 -2.07 -8.50
N SER A 89 8.13 -2.53 -7.27
CA SER A 89 8.95 -2.06 -6.16
C SER A 89 10.16 -2.97 -5.94
N GLU A 90 11.30 -2.38 -5.65
CA GLU A 90 12.49 -3.13 -5.22
C GLU A 90 12.51 -3.38 -3.71
N PHE A 91 11.85 -2.50 -2.95
CA PHE A 91 11.68 -2.62 -1.50
C PHE A 91 10.47 -1.84 -1.02
N ASP A 92 9.67 -2.42 -0.13
CA ASP A 92 8.52 -1.79 0.50
C ASP A 92 8.87 -1.46 1.96
N ALA A 93 8.92 -0.17 2.30
CA ALA A 93 9.06 0.31 3.66
C ALA A 93 7.69 0.55 4.29
N LYS A 94 7.58 0.28 5.60
CA LYS A 94 6.34 0.48 6.36
C LYS A 94 6.53 1.58 7.38
N LEU A 95 5.75 2.64 7.25
CA LEU A 95 5.71 3.73 8.22
C LEU A 95 4.91 3.31 9.47
N PRO A 96 5.31 3.78 10.67
CA PRO A 96 4.45 3.71 11.84
C PRO A 96 3.29 4.71 11.71
N PRO A 97 2.14 4.47 12.38
CA PRO A 97 0.93 5.29 12.23
C PRO A 97 1.12 6.78 12.58
N ASP A 98 1.96 7.09 13.54
CA ASP A 98 2.29 8.45 13.97
C ASP A 98 3.09 9.24 12.93
N GLU A 99 3.69 8.57 11.94
CA GLU A 99 4.43 9.21 10.85
C GLU A 99 3.61 9.33 9.54
N TYR A 100 2.38 8.83 9.46
CA TYR A 100 1.60 8.88 8.20
C TYR A 100 1.40 10.29 7.66
N LYS A 101 1.18 11.27 8.53
CA LYS A 101 0.99 12.67 8.16
C LYS A 101 2.25 13.54 8.32
N SER A 102 3.42 12.93 8.53
CA SER A 102 4.69 13.63 8.60
C SER A 102 5.14 14.13 7.21
N THR A 103 6.15 15.00 7.19
CA THR A 103 6.74 15.49 5.94
C THR A 103 7.39 14.36 5.14
N ASP A 104 7.51 14.53 3.82
CA ASP A 104 8.22 13.59 2.95
C ASP A 104 9.63 13.28 3.45
N SER A 105 10.33 14.30 3.96
CA SER A 105 11.68 14.13 4.51
C SER A 105 11.72 13.14 5.68
N VAL A 106 10.80 13.26 6.64
CA VAL A 106 10.70 12.34 7.78
C VAL A 106 10.38 10.92 7.30
N GLN A 107 9.39 10.80 6.43
CA GLN A 107 8.93 9.51 5.91
C GLN A 107 10.01 8.81 5.08
N PHE A 108 10.70 9.54 4.20
CA PHE A 108 11.75 8.98 3.35
C PHE A 108 13.02 8.63 4.15
N ASN A 109 13.35 9.39 5.19
CA ASN A 109 14.44 9.02 6.10
C ASN A 109 14.12 7.72 6.85
N ARG A 110 12.87 7.53 7.29
CA ARG A 110 12.41 6.27 7.89
C ARG A 110 12.54 5.10 6.89
N ALA A 111 12.10 5.31 5.66
CA ALA A 111 12.16 4.29 4.62
C ALA A 111 13.62 3.95 4.22
N ASN A 112 14.50 4.95 4.11
CA ASN A 112 15.92 4.74 3.86
C ASN A 112 16.61 3.93 4.97
N LYS A 113 16.24 4.19 6.23
CA LYS A 113 16.74 3.41 7.38
C LYS A 113 16.34 1.94 7.27
N GLN A 114 15.06 1.66 6.96
CA GLN A 114 14.58 0.29 6.80
C GLN A 114 15.26 -0.41 5.60
N LEU A 115 15.48 0.29 4.49
CA LEU A 115 16.20 -0.26 3.34
C LEU A 115 17.64 -0.62 3.70
N LYS A 116 18.35 0.25 4.42
CA LYS A 116 19.72 -0.03 4.90
C LYS A 116 19.77 -1.28 5.79
N GLU A 117 18.87 -1.39 6.77
CA GLU A 117 18.76 -2.54 7.65
C GLU A 117 18.46 -3.83 6.86
N ALA A 118 17.50 -3.77 5.93
CA ALA A 118 17.13 -4.93 5.11
C ALA A 118 18.27 -5.41 4.19
N ILE A 119 19.06 -4.50 3.65
CA ILE A 119 20.22 -4.84 2.79
C ILE A 119 21.33 -5.51 3.60
N ALA A 120 21.56 -5.07 4.84
CA ALA A 120 22.55 -5.69 5.72
C ALA A 120 22.22 -7.16 6.05
N GLU A 121 20.93 -7.50 6.07
CA GLU A 121 20.43 -8.84 6.40
C GLU A 121 20.15 -9.71 5.17
N ASN A 122 20.06 -9.12 3.95
CA ASN A 122 19.61 -9.82 2.75
C ASN A 122 20.53 -9.53 1.55
N SER A 123 21.47 -10.45 1.29
CA SER A 123 22.39 -10.36 0.16
C SER A 123 21.70 -10.38 -1.21
N ASN A 124 20.54 -11.06 -1.33
CA ASN A 124 19.77 -11.06 -2.58
C ASN A 124 19.15 -9.68 -2.84
N LEU A 125 18.73 -8.97 -1.80
CA LEU A 125 18.26 -7.60 -1.93
C LEU A 125 19.45 -6.68 -2.29
N ALA A 126 20.58 -6.83 -1.62
CA ALA A 126 21.80 -6.05 -1.90
C ALA A 126 22.27 -6.20 -3.35
N SER A 127 22.19 -7.40 -3.92
CA SER A 127 22.62 -7.69 -5.30
C SER A 127 21.83 -6.96 -6.39
N LYS A 128 20.68 -6.37 -6.05
CA LYS A 128 19.89 -5.55 -6.97
C LYS A 128 20.46 -4.14 -7.18
N PHE A 129 21.39 -3.71 -6.35
CA PHE A 129 21.92 -2.35 -6.34
C PHE A 129 23.39 -2.33 -6.79
N THR A 130 23.76 -1.28 -7.51
CA THR A 130 25.16 -1.03 -7.87
C THR A 130 26.00 -0.64 -6.65
N PRO A 131 27.35 -0.76 -6.69
CA PRO A 131 28.19 -0.31 -5.59
C PRO A 131 27.93 1.14 -5.16
N GLN A 132 27.74 2.06 -6.10
CA GLN A 132 27.44 3.46 -5.81
C GLN A 132 26.07 3.63 -5.13
N GLN A 133 25.08 2.83 -5.51
CA GLN A 133 23.76 2.84 -4.86
C GLN A 133 23.85 2.30 -3.44
N LEU A 134 24.63 1.25 -3.21
CA LEU A 134 24.89 0.69 -1.88
C LEU A 134 25.58 1.70 -0.95
N GLU A 135 26.56 2.48 -1.44
CA GLU A 135 27.17 3.57 -0.68
C GLU A 135 26.14 4.66 -0.28
N MET A 136 25.22 4.98 -1.18
CA MET A 136 24.13 5.92 -0.87
C MET A 136 23.20 5.37 0.21
N ILE A 137 22.80 4.11 0.10
CA ILE A 137 21.94 3.43 1.08
C ILE A 137 22.64 3.37 2.44
N GLU A 138 23.93 3.01 2.46
CA GLU A 138 24.72 2.96 3.70
C GLU A 138 24.78 4.33 4.39
N SER A 139 24.85 5.41 3.60
CA SER A 139 24.79 6.79 4.11
C SER A 139 23.37 7.29 4.42
N GLY A 140 22.33 6.41 4.40
CA GLY A 140 20.95 6.77 4.72
C GLY A 140 20.22 7.56 3.63
N ARG A 141 20.73 7.53 2.38
CA ARG A 141 20.15 8.27 1.24
C ARG A 141 19.41 7.33 0.29
N THR A 142 18.36 7.85 -0.35
CA THR A 142 17.68 7.15 -1.44
C THR A 142 18.65 6.88 -2.59
N PRO A 143 18.78 5.64 -3.08
CA PRO A 143 19.73 5.31 -4.14
C PRO A 143 19.39 6.01 -5.46
N ARG A 144 20.42 6.46 -6.19
CA ARG A 144 20.24 7.17 -7.48
C ARG A 144 19.44 6.31 -8.46
N GLY A 145 18.48 6.93 -9.13
CA GLY A 145 17.58 6.29 -10.10
C GLY A 145 16.32 5.73 -9.47
N TYR A 146 16.18 5.83 -8.14
CA TYR A 146 14.99 5.43 -7.41
C TYR A 146 14.37 6.60 -6.65
N THR A 147 13.08 6.48 -6.41
CA THR A 147 12.30 7.40 -5.56
C THR A 147 11.36 6.60 -4.66
N TRP A 148 10.97 7.21 -3.54
CA TRP A 148 9.95 6.65 -2.67
C TRP A 148 8.56 7.07 -3.15
N HIS A 149 7.76 6.10 -3.53
CA HIS A 149 6.36 6.25 -3.91
C HIS A 149 5.46 5.97 -2.72
N HIS A 150 4.58 6.89 -2.38
CA HIS A 150 3.49 6.63 -1.45
C HIS A 150 2.47 5.71 -2.12
N SER A 151 2.51 4.42 -1.77
CA SER A 151 1.57 3.43 -2.29
C SER A 151 0.13 3.79 -1.89
N GLU A 152 -0.83 3.29 -2.65
CA GLU A 152 -2.24 3.32 -2.26
C GLU A 152 -2.50 2.59 -0.93
N LYS A 153 -1.63 1.66 -0.53
CA LYS A 153 -1.69 0.94 0.74
C LYS A 153 -1.26 1.83 1.89
N LEU A 154 -2.09 1.91 2.92
CA LEU A 154 -1.85 2.73 4.10
C LEU A 154 -0.45 2.51 4.70
N GLY A 155 0.31 3.59 4.81
CA GLY A 155 1.63 3.60 5.43
C GLY A 155 2.74 2.87 4.66
N ILE A 156 2.52 2.48 3.40
CA ILE A 156 3.54 1.81 2.59
C ILE A 156 4.22 2.81 1.65
N LEU A 157 5.55 2.87 1.74
CA LEU A 157 6.42 3.54 0.78
C LEU A 157 7.12 2.49 -0.07
N GLN A 158 7.06 2.64 -1.39
CA GLN A 158 7.67 1.72 -2.35
C GLN A 158 8.89 2.36 -3.01
N LEU A 159 10.01 1.65 -3.02
CA LEU A 159 11.20 2.07 -3.76
C LEU A 159 11.04 1.70 -5.23
N VAL A 160 10.77 2.69 -6.07
CA VAL A 160 10.45 2.51 -7.49
C VAL A 160 11.41 3.28 -8.39
N ASP A 161 11.56 2.84 -9.65
CA ASP A 161 12.33 3.58 -10.65
C ASP A 161 11.79 4.98 -10.84
N THR A 162 12.64 6.01 -10.69
CA THR A 162 12.25 7.42 -10.75
C THR A 162 11.66 7.79 -12.11
N LYS A 163 12.26 7.33 -13.21
CA LYS A 163 11.80 7.67 -14.55
C LYS A 163 10.42 7.07 -14.84
N ILE A 164 10.21 5.83 -14.45
CA ILE A 164 8.91 5.16 -14.57
C ILE A 164 7.87 5.87 -13.70
N HIS A 165 8.22 6.18 -12.44
CA HIS A 165 7.33 6.89 -11.52
C HIS A 165 6.87 8.24 -12.07
N ASP A 166 7.81 9.07 -12.51
CA ASP A 166 7.52 10.44 -12.97
C ASP A 166 6.69 10.45 -14.25
N GLN A 167 6.96 9.54 -15.18
CA GLN A 167 6.23 9.42 -16.44
C GLN A 167 4.84 8.81 -16.29
N THR A 168 4.57 8.07 -15.20
CA THR A 168 3.28 7.38 -15.03
C THR A 168 2.16 8.34 -14.61
N ARG A 169 2.47 9.47 -13.96
CA ARG A 169 1.51 10.48 -13.47
C ARG A 169 0.25 9.85 -12.86
N HIS A 170 0.13 9.85 -11.55
CA HIS A 170 -0.90 9.08 -10.86
C HIS A 170 -1.38 9.76 -9.59
N THR A 171 -2.48 9.27 -9.03
CA THR A 171 -2.87 9.52 -7.65
C THR A 171 -2.23 8.45 -6.77
N GLY A 172 -1.42 8.89 -5.79
CA GLY A 172 -0.78 8.01 -4.81
C GLY A 172 -1.33 8.21 -3.40
N GLY A 173 -0.85 7.39 -2.47
CA GLY A 173 -1.23 7.40 -1.06
C GLY A 173 -1.03 8.73 -0.36
N LYS A 174 -0.06 9.54 -0.79
CA LYS A 174 0.19 10.89 -0.25
C LYS A 174 -1.08 11.73 -0.17
N LYS A 175 -1.99 11.59 -1.15
CA LYS A 175 -3.22 12.39 -1.23
C LYS A 175 -4.23 12.05 -0.12
N PHE A 176 -4.32 10.81 0.32
CA PHE A 176 -5.39 10.38 1.22
C PHE A 176 -4.91 9.83 2.57
N TRP A 177 -3.69 9.32 2.69
CA TRP A 177 -3.15 8.94 4.00
C TRP A 177 -1.86 9.68 4.39
N GLY A 178 -1.13 10.22 3.41
CA GLY A 178 0.17 10.85 3.62
C GLY A 178 0.14 12.34 3.94
N GLY A 179 -1.03 12.91 4.28
CA GLY A 179 -1.17 14.33 4.65
C GLY A 179 -1.23 15.32 3.49
N GLY A 180 -1.38 14.83 2.24
CA GLY A 180 -1.56 15.69 1.07
C GLY A 180 -0.31 16.49 0.68
N THR A 181 -0.52 17.57 -0.08
CA THR A 181 0.56 18.48 -0.53
C THR A 181 1.06 19.40 0.57
N GLU A 182 0.31 19.55 1.66
CA GLU A 182 0.65 20.45 2.77
C GLU A 182 1.81 19.91 3.62
N ASN A 183 2.06 18.59 3.56
CA ASN A 183 3.12 17.89 4.30
C ASN A 183 4.26 17.42 3.38
N ARG A 184 4.59 18.19 2.33
CA ARG A 184 5.76 17.94 1.47
C ARG A 184 7.01 18.61 2.00
#